data_364968b9c1084c1666f8f2c3e4858851
#
_entry.id   364968b9c1084c1666f8f2c3e4858851
#
_cell.length_a   1.000
_cell.length_b   1.000
_cell.length_c   1.000
_cell.angle_alpha   90.00
_cell.angle_beta   90.00
_cell.angle_gamma   90.00
#
_symmetry.space_group_name_H-M   'P 1'
#
loop_
_entity.id
_entity.type
_entity.pdbx_description
1 polymer ?
#
loop_
_entity_poly.entity_id
_entity_poly.type
_entity_poly.pdbx_seq_one_letter_code
_entity_poly.pdbx_strand_id
1 'polypeptide(L)'
;MRRLIASFALALSFLAPPVAAQEVRIDVPVTLKQARVVFDMNHFAFEGDQPTGLEFMRTLTEYFRVQGTQWRVVAIFHGAAGYMLLNDEAYGRVRNWTKGNPYKDQIAALMAAGVEIEECAQTMRGNRWGNADLLPGAKVTTGANMRIVQLVQDGFVQIQP
;
A
#
# COMPACT_ATOMS: atom_id res chain seq x y z
N MET A 1 -75.10 -15.49 -3.64
CA MET A 1 -74.02 -16.28 -3.04
C MET A 1 -72.83 -16.25 -4.01
N ARG A 2 -71.84 -15.35 -3.80
CA ARG A 2 -70.62 -15.24 -4.61
C ARG A 2 -69.49 -15.94 -3.88
N ARG A 3 -68.94 -17.01 -4.43
CA ARG A 3 -67.77 -17.74 -3.92
C ARG A 3 -66.48 -17.03 -4.37
N LEU A 4 -65.71 -16.48 -3.46
CA LEU A 4 -64.35 -15.98 -3.65
C LEU A 4 -63.41 -17.19 -3.63
N ILE A 5 -62.71 -17.40 -4.73
CA ILE A 5 -61.60 -18.36 -4.86
C ILE A 5 -60.32 -17.57 -4.57
N ALA A 6 -59.67 -17.84 -3.45
CA ALA A 6 -58.35 -17.27 -3.11
C ALA A 6 -57.27 -18.15 -3.75
N SER A 7 -56.57 -17.63 -4.74
CA SER A 7 -55.39 -18.29 -5.36
C SER A 7 -54.16 -18.04 -4.50
N PHE A 8 -53.61 -19.08 -3.91
CA PHE A 8 -52.36 -19.04 -3.14
C PHE A 8 -51.18 -19.24 -4.14
N ALA A 9 -50.42 -18.19 -4.41
CA ALA A 9 -49.22 -18.28 -5.20
C ALA A 9 -48.06 -18.73 -4.32
N LEU A 10 -47.57 -19.95 -4.53
CA LEU A 10 -46.42 -20.54 -3.86
C LEU A 10 -45.14 -19.99 -4.54
N ALA A 11 -44.43 -19.05 -3.87
CA ALA A 11 -43.15 -18.54 -4.33
C ALA A 11 -42.03 -19.56 -4.02
N LEU A 12 -41.56 -20.30 -5.04
CA LEU A 12 -40.37 -21.14 -4.95
C LEU A 12 -39.12 -20.23 -4.92
N SER A 13 -38.54 -20.06 -3.75
CA SER A 13 -37.22 -19.43 -3.60
C SER A 13 -36.11 -20.39 -4.03
N PHE A 14 -35.53 -20.19 -5.19
CA PHE A 14 -34.31 -20.90 -5.63
C PHE A 14 -33.13 -20.41 -4.80
N LEU A 15 -32.72 -21.19 -3.81
CA LEU A 15 -31.41 -21.02 -3.16
C LEU A 15 -30.32 -21.46 -4.15
N ALA A 16 -29.58 -20.51 -4.73
CA ALA A 16 -28.43 -20.84 -5.51
C ALA A 16 -27.36 -21.49 -4.59
N PRO A 17 -26.73 -22.60 -5.01
CA PRO A 17 -25.69 -23.23 -4.19
C PRO A 17 -24.50 -22.25 -4.02
N PRO A 18 -23.83 -22.26 -2.85
CA PRO A 18 -22.65 -21.45 -2.66
C PRO A 18 -21.58 -21.84 -3.69
N VAL A 19 -21.07 -20.87 -4.44
CA VAL A 19 -19.93 -21.09 -5.33
C VAL A 19 -18.72 -21.39 -4.44
N ALA A 20 -18.28 -22.64 -4.41
CA ALA A 20 -17.07 -23.01 -3.72
C ALA A 20 -15.87 -22.29 -4.39
N ALA A 21 -15.08 -21.58 -3.61
CA ALA A 21 -13.84 -21.00 -4.10
C ALA A 21 -12.95 -22.11 -4.65
N GLN A 22 -12.44 -21.91 -5.87
CA GLN A 22 -11.55 -22.88 -6.49
C GLN A 22 -10.23 -22.90 -5.72
N GLU A 23 -9.75 -24.07 -5.31
CA GLU A 23 -8.48 -24.22 -4.59
C GLU A 23 -7.31 -23.87 -5.52
N VAL A 24 -6.42 -22.96 -5.07
CA VAL A 24 -5.20 -22.60 -5.81
C VAL A 24 -4.07 -23.50 -5.34
N ARG A 25 -3.48 -24.28 -6.26
CA ARG A 25 -2.31 -25.08 -6.02
C ARG A 25 -1.04 -24.29 -6.32
N ILE A 26 -0.11 -24.24 -5.36
CA ILE A 26 1.20 -23.59 -5.54
C ILE A 26 2.18 -24.63 -6.12
N ASP A 27 2.63 -24.40 -7.35
CA ASP A 27 3.60 -25.28 -8.02
C ASP A 27 5.06 -24.85 -7.76
N VAL A 28 5.31 -23.55 -7.49
CA VAL A 28 6.64 -23.01 -7.20
C VAL A 28 6.61 -22.30 -5.85
N PRO A 29 6.80 -23.02 -4.74
CA PRO A 29 6.87 -22.37 -3.42
C PRO A 29 8.18 -21.57 -3.30
N VAL A 30 8.09 -20.36 -2.69
CA VAL A 30 9.24 -19.49 -2.43
C VAL A 30 9.45 -19.40 -0.92
N THR A 31 10.69 -19.63 -0.47
CA THR A 31 11.09 -19.45 0.93
C THR A 31 12.38 -18.65 0.98
N LEU A 32 12.40 -17.59 1.78
CA LEU A 32 13.56 -16.72 1.97
C LEU A 32 14.02 -16.75 3.44
N LYS A 33 15.31 -16.94 3.67
CA LYS A 33 15.91 -16.81 5.02
C LYS A 33 16.11 -15.34 5.40
N GLN A 34 16.48 -14.52 4.41
CA GLN A 34 16.68 -13.07 4.57
C GLN A 34 16.24 -12.34 3.30
N ALA A 35 15.78 -11.11 3.47
CA ALA A 35 15.36 -10.25 2.37
C ALA A 35 15.74 -8.79 2.65
N ARG A 36 16.24 -8.09 1.63
CA ARG A 36 16.44 -6.64 1.63
C ARG A 36 15.77 -6.08 0.40
N VAL A 37 14.78 -5.22 0.59
CA VAL A 37 13.94 -4.72 -0.51
C VAL A 37 13.84 -3.20 -0.41
N VAL A 38 14.06 -2.52 -1.53
CA VAL A 38 13.73 -1.10 -1.69
C VAL A 38 12.56 -0.96 -2.66
N PHE A 39 11.51 -0.28 -2.20
CA PHE A 39 10.39 0.13 -3.04
C PHE A 39 10.64 1.52 -3.59
N ASP A 40 10.62 1.64 -4.91
CA ASP A 40 10.73 2.89 -5.67
C ASP A 40 9.32 3.44 -5.94
N MET A 41 8.86 4.33 -5.06
CA MET A 41 7.52 4.91 -5.07
C MET A 41 7.53 6.25 -5.80
N ASN A 42 7.58 6.23 -7.15
CA ASN A 42 7.74 7.46 -7.94
C ASN A 42 6.48 7.91 -8.71
N HIS A 43 5.50 7.04 -8.84
CA HIS A 43 4.25 7.31 -9.56
C HIS A 43 3.05 6.66 -8.86
N PHE A 44 1.86 6.98 -9.35
CA PHE A 44 0.65 6.35 -8.86
C PHE A 44 0.36 5.08 -9.63
N ALA A 45 0.36 3.97 -8.91
CA ALA A 45 -0.24 2.74 -9.38
C ALA A 45 -1.36 2.37 -8.42
N PHE A 46 -2.55 2.16 -8.95
CA PHE A 46 -3.74 1.76 -8.19
C PHE A 46 -4.35 0.51 -8.79
N GLU A 47 -4.80 -0.38 -7.93
CA GLU A 47 -5.69 -1.47 -8.27
C GLU A 47 -7.03 -1.19 -7.60
N GLY A 48 -8.02 -0.77 -8.40
CA GLY A 48 -9.23 -0.16 -7.87
C GLY A 48 -8.89 1.12 -7.07
N ASP A 49 -9.31 1.19 -5.81
CA ASP A 49 -9.05 2.32 -4.91
C ASP A 49 -7.79 2.11 -4.03
N GLN A 50 -7.07 0.99 -4.20
CA GLN A 50 -5.93 0.64 -3.37
C GLN A 50 -4.61 1.05 -4.04
N PRO A 51 -3.72 1.79 -3.33
CA PRO A 51 -2.37 2.07 -3.81
C PRO A 51 -1.55 0.78 -3.89
N THR A 52 -1.23 0.34 -5.11
CA THR A 52 -0.57 -0.95 -5.36
C THR A 52 0.72 -1.12 -4.56
N GLY A 53 1.56 -0.07 -4.47
CA GLY A 53 2.82 -0.15 -3.75
C GLY A 53 2.66 -0.33 -2.24
N LEU A 54 1.64 0.32 -1.61
CA LEU A 54 1.35 0.12 -0.18
C LEU A 54 0.86 -1.30 0.08
N GLU A 55 0.02 -1.82 -0.80
CA GLU A 55 -0.49 -3.19 -0.69
C GLU A 55 0.61 -4.24 -0.93
N PHE A 56 1.52 -4.02 -1.88
CA PHE A 56 2.66 -4.91 -2.10
C PHE A 56 3.58 -4.96 -0.87
N MET A 57 3.88 -3.82 -0.26
CA MET A 57 4.67 -3.78 0.98
C MET A 57 3.97 -4.51 2.11
N ARG A 58 2.67 -4.30 2.30
CA ARG A 58 1.87 -4.97 3.33
C ARG A 58 1.92 -6.49 3.15
N THR A 59 1.62 -6.97 1.95
CA THR A 59 1.60 -8.40 1.63
C THR A 59 2.98 -9.02 1.79
N LEU A 60 4.03 -8.37 1.29
CA LEU A 60 5.40 -8.87 1.35
C LEU A 60 5.90 -8.98 2.80
N THR A 61 5.66 -7.95 3.62
CA THR A 61 6.09 -7.97 5.04
C THR A 61 5.31 -9.01 5.84
N GLU A 62 4.04 -9.25 5.52
CA GLU A 62 3.26 -10.31 6.13
C GLU A 62 3.80 -11.70 5.75
N TYR A 63 4.17 -11.94 4.49
CA TYR A 63 4.86 -13.18 4.08
C TYR A 63 6.17 -13.39 4.85
N PHE A 64 6.98 -12.34 4.98
CA PHE A 64 8.22 -12.42 5.73
C PHE A 64 7.97 -12.79 7.21
N ARG A 65 6.97 -12.18 7.83
CA ARG A 65 6.58 -12.46 9.20
C ARG A 65 6.15 -13.92 9.37
N VAL A 66 5.28 -14.43 8.49
CA VAL A 66 4.77 -15.81 8.55
C VAL A 66 5.87 -16.83 8.34
N GLN A 67 6.82 -16.56 7.43
CA GLN A 67 7.94 -17.46 7.13
C GLN A 67 9.13 -17.34 8.11
N GLY A 68 9.11 -16.37 9.03
CA GLY A 68 10.26 -16.09 9.90
C GLY A 68 11.47 -15.53 9.16
N THR A 69 11.26 -14.91 7.99
CA THR A 69 12.32 -14.27 7.19
C THR A 69 12.89 -13.09 7.96
N GLN A 70 14.21 -12.96 8.04
CA GLN A 70 14.88 -11.74 8.50
C GLN A 70 14.84 -10.73 7.37
N TRP A 71 14.29 -9.53 7.60
CA TRP A 71 14.10 -8.60 6.50
C TRP A 71 14.40 -7.15 6.87
N ARG A 72 14.71 -6.37 5.83
CA ARG A 72 14.72 -4.92 5.84
C ARG A 72 14.02 -4.42 4.58
N VAL A 73 13.00 -3.59 4.75
CA VAL A 73 12.24 -2.96 3.66
C VAL A 73 12.34 -1.45 3.82
N VAL A 74 12.74 -0.78 2.75
CA VAL A 74 12.80 0.68 2.65
C VAL A 74 11.88 1.10 1.51
N ALA A 75 11.01 2.08 1.73
CA ALA A 75 10.19 2.67 0.68
C ALA A 75 10.59 4.14 0.49
N ILE A 76 10.95 4.50 -0.74
CA ILE A 76 11.40 5.85 -1.09
C ILE A 76 10.33 6.50 -1.95
N PHE A 77 9.63 7.47 -1.37
CA PHE A 77 8.61 8.24 -2.05
C PHE A 77 9.22 9.46 -2.72
N HIS A 78 8.85 9.69 -3.97
CA HIS A 78 9.32 10.84 -4.72
C HIS A 78 8.45 11.15 -5.94
N GLY A 79 8.73 12.27 -6.62
CA GLY A 79 8.00 12.66 -7.81
C GLY A 79 6.50 12.77 -7.54
N ALA A 80 5.71 12.08 -8.36
CA ALA A 80 4.27 12.14 -8.25
C ALA A 80 3.70 11.44 -7.00
N ALA A 81 4.42 10.48 -6.42
CA ALA A 81 3.96 9.76 -5.22
C ALA A 81 4.29 10.46 -3.89
N GLY A 82 5.20 11.45 -3.89
CA GLY A 82 5.67 12.10 -2.66
C GLY A 82 4.57 12.68 -1.78
N TYR A 83 3.47 13.21 -2.35
CA TYR A 83 2.38 13.79 -1.56
C TYR A 83 1.68 12.78 -0.63
N MET A 84 1.86 11.48 -0.86
CA MET A 84 1.27 10.45 -0.01
C MET A 84 1.84 10.50 1.42
N LEU A 85 3.04 11.03 1.59
CA LEU A 85 3.69 11.18 2.90
C LEU A 85 3.35 12.50 3.61
N LEU A 86 2.52 13.35 3.05
CA LEU A 86 2.13 14.61 3.71
C LEU A 86 1.16 14.34 4.87
N ASN A 87 1.29 15.14 5.94
CA ASN A 87 0.30 15.17 7.02
C ASN A 87 -1.04 15.72 6.54
N ASP A 88 -2.08 15.64 7.34
CA ASP A 88 -3.44 16.02 6.98
C ASP A 88 -3.55 17.47 6.47
N GLU A 89 -2.85 18.40 7.12
CA GLU A 89 -2.87 19.81 6.77
C GLU A 89 -2.17 20.07 5.43
N ALA A 90 -0.96 19.57 5.27
CA ALA A 90 -0.17 19.73 4.05
C ALA A 90 -0.84 19.01 2.87
N TYR A 91 -1.37 17.81 3.08
CA TYR A 91 -2.15 17.07 2.09
C TYR A 91 -3.37 17.90 1.64
N GLY A 92 -4.11 18.44 2.59
CA GLY A 92 -5.28 19.29 2.31
C GLY A 92 -4.92 20.49 1.45
N ARG A 93 -3.84 21.20 1.76
CA ARG A 93 -3.34 22.33 0.96
C ARG A 93 -2.96 21.92 -0.47
N VAL A 94 -2.26 20.79 -0.61
CA VAL A 94 -1.71 20.35 -1.91
C VAL A 94 -2.79 19.74 -2.81
N ARG A 95 -3.73 19.00 -2.23
CA ARG A 95 -4.74 18.24 -2.97
C ARG A 95 -6.12 18.91 -3.00
N ASN A 96 -6.27 20.07 -2.36
CA ASN A 96 -7.57 20.72 -2.14
C ASN A 96 -8.60 19.76 -1.52
N TRP A 97 -8.20 19.12 -0.42
CA TRP A 97 -8.93 18.03 0.20
C TRP A 97 -9.09 18.24 1.70
N THR A 98 -10.31 18.11 2.23
CA THR A 98 -10.65 18.47 3.62
C THR A 98 -10.76 17.28 4.58
N LYS A 99 -10.64 16.04 4.08
CA LYS A 99 -10.83 14.83 4.89
C LYS A 99 -9.51 14.23 5.42
N GLY A 100 -8.40 14.98 5.33
CA GLY A 100 -7.08 14.49 5.70
C GLY A 100 -6.44 13.59 4.64
N ASN A 101 -5.22 13.12 4.92
CA ASN A 101 -4.49 12.24 4.02
C ASN A 101 -5.09 10.82 4.06
N PRO A 102 -5.67 10.30 2.97
CA PRO A 102 -6.31 8.99 2.97
C PRO A 102 -5.31 7.82 3.09
N TYR A 103 -4.02 8.06 2.90
CA TYR A 103 -2.97 7.04 2.93
C TYR A 103 -2.30 6.91 4.30
N LYS A 104 -2.52 7.87 5.21
CA LYS A 104 -1.78 7.99 6.48
C LYS A 104 -1.83 6.75 7.35
N ASP A 105 -3.01 6.12 7.45
CA ASP A 105 -3.20 4.97 8.32
C ASP A 105 -2.49 3.72 7.77
N GLN A 106 -2.51 3.51 6.46
CA GLN A 106 -1.77 2.44 5.81
C GLN A 106 -0.25 2.64 5.95
N ILE A 107 0.23 3.87 5.77
CA ILE A 107 1.65 4.22 5.91
C ILE A 107 2.09 4.07 7.37
N ALA A 108 1.28 4.50 8.32
CA ALA A 108 1.56 4.31 9.75
C ALA A 108 1.62 2.83 10.13
N ALA A 109 0.72 2.00 9.60
CA ALA A 109 0.75 0.56 9.81
C ALA A 109 2.00 -0.10 9.23
N LEU A 110 2.47 0.32 8.04
CA LEU A 110 3.74 -0.15 7.45
C LEU A 110 4.94 0.24 8.31
N MET A 111 4.99 1.47 8.81
CA MET A 111 6.05 1.90 9.74
C MET A 111 6.01 1.10 11.05
N ALA A 112 4.84 0.85 11.59
CA ALA A 112 4.67 0.02 12.78
C ALA A 112 5.11 -1.44 12.57
N ALA A 113 4.94 -1.95 11.34
CA ALA A 113 5.45 -3.27 10.95
C ALA A 113 6.97 -3.30 10.74
N GLY A 114 7.66 -2.14 10.71
CA GLY A 114 9.11 -2.04 10.57
C GLY A 114 9.59 -1.60 9.19
N VAL A 115 8.71 -1.17 8.28
CA VAL A 115 9.10 -0.57 7.01
C VAL A 115 9.69 0.82 7.23
N GLU A 116 10.89 1.08 6.70
CA GLU A 116 11.48 2.41 6.69
C GLU A 116 10.85 3.24 5.56
N ILE A 117 10.22 4.36 5.91
CA ILE A 117 9.57 5.26 4.95
C ILE A 117 10.42 6.52 4.78
N GLU A 118 10.83 6.79 3.54
CA GLU A 118 11.69 7.93 3.20
C GLU A 118 11.06 8.80 2.11
N GLU A 119 11.12 10.14 2.29
CA GLU A 119 10.72 11.14 1.28
C GLU A 119 11.96 11.76 0.64
N CYS A 120 11.88 12.01 -0.65
CA CYS A 120 12.95 12.64 -1.43
C CYS A 120 13.03 14.15 -1.16
N ALA A 121 14.14 14.64 -0.63
CA ALA A 121 14.37 16.06 -0.40
C ALA A 121 14.24 16.92 -1.69
N GLN A 122 14.53 16.36 -2.86
CA GLN A 122 14.37 17.08 -4.13
C GLN A 122 12.90 17.27 -4.49
N THR A 123 12.08 16.24 -4.28
CA THR A 123 10.62 16.34 -4.42
C THR A 123 10.05 17.39 -3.47
N MET A 124 10.48 17.36 -2.20
CA MET A 124 10.06 18.34 -1.21
C MET A 124 10.42 19.78 -1.61
N ARG A 125 11.67 20.02 -2.03
CA ARG A 125 12.11 21.35 -2.49
C ARG A 125 11.31 21.84 -3.69
N GLY A 126 11.11 20.97 -4.69
CA GLY A 126 10.34 21.29 -5.89
C GLY A 126 8.89 21.68 -5.59
N ASN A 127 8.31 21.09 -4.55
CA ASN A 127 6.94 21.35 -4.12
C ASN A 127 6.85 22.34 -2.94
N ARG A 128 7.96 22.87 -2.44
CA ARG A 128 8.04 23.77 -1.28
C ARG A 128 7.48 23.19 0.00
N TRP A 129 7.72 21.87 0.22
CA TRP A 129 7.38 21.18 1.45
C TRP A 129 8.54 21.21 2.43
N GLY A 130 8.22 21.32 3.73
CA GLY A 130 9.17 21.19 4.83
C GLY A 130 9.03 19.86 5.56
N ASN A 131 9.98 19.55 6.45
CA ASN A 131 9.91 18.32 7.25
C ASN A 131 8.64 18.29 8.14
N ALA A 132 8.15 19.47 8.57
CA ALA A 132 6.93 19.58 9.36
C ALA A 132 5.65 19.22 8.57
N ASP A 133 5.72 19.17 7.24
CA ASP A 133 4.60 18.79 6.37
C ASP A 133 4.45 17.27 6.25
N LEU A 134 5.43 16.48 6.72
CA LEU A 134 5.41 15.03 6.58
C LEU A 134 4.64 14.34 7.70
N LEU A 135 4.20 13.11 7.42
CA LEU A 135 3.67 12.19 8.43
C LEU A 135 4.75 11.91 9.50
N PRO A 136 4.35 11.77 10.77
CA PRO A 136 5.28 11.41 11.84
C PRO A 136 6.00 10.09 11.54
N GLY A 137 7.33 10.07 11.71
CA GLY A 137 8.16 8.90 11.47
C GLY A 137 8.70 8.77 10.04
N ALA A 138 8.17 9.50 9.07
CA ALA A 138 8.77 9.58 7.75
C ALA A 138 10.12 10.30 7.80
N LYS A 139 11.14 9.74 7.16
CA LYS A 139 12.49 10.29 7.08
C LYS A 139 12.68 11.06 5.77
N VAL A 140 13.67 11.94 5.73
CA VAL A 140 14.02 12.66 4.49
C VAL A 140 15.36 12.18 3.99
N THR A 141 15.39 11.66 2.75
CA THR A 141 16.63 11.29 2.07
C THR A 141 17.11 12.40 1.13
N THR A 142 18.41 12.47 0.88
CA THR A 142 19.04 13.51 0.03
C THR A 142 18.44 13.58 -1.37
N GLY A 143 18.16 12.41 -1.96
CA GLY A 143 17.57 12.26 -3.28
C GLY A 143 17.27 10.80 -3.57
N ALA A 144 16.08 10.54 -4.14
CA ALA A 144 15.58 9.19 -4.35
C ALA A 144 16.55 8.31 -5.15
N ASN A 145 16.97 8.75 -6.33
CA ASN A 145 17.83 7.96 -7.21
C ASN A 145 19.16 7.58 -6.53
N MET A 146 19.81 8.53 -5.85
CA MET A 146 21.05 8.26 -5.13
C MET A 146 20.85 7.27 -3.98
N ARG A 147 19.73 7.40 -3.26
CA ARG A 147 19.40 6.50 -2.17
C ARG A 147 19.10 5.09 -2.66
N ILE A 148 18.37 4.95 -3.77
CA ILE A 148 18.11 3.66 -4.42
C ILE A 148 19.42 3.02 -4.86
N VAL A 149 20.31 3.76 -5.56
CA VAL A 149 21.63 3.24 -5.95
C VAL A 149 22.41 2.75 -4.74
N GLN A 150 22.47 3.53 -3.66
CA GLN A 150 23.13 3.12 -2.42
C GLN A 150 22.55 1.81 -1.88
N LEU A 151 21.23 1.72 -1.75
CA LEU A 151 20.58 0.52 -1.21
C LEU A 151 20.82 -0.70 -2.10
N VAL A 152 20.76 -0.55 -3.44
CA VAL A 152 21.05 -1.64 -4.37
C VAL A 152 22.50 -2.11 -4.23
N GLN A 153 23.48 -1.18 -4.07
CA GLN A 153 24.86 -1.53 -3.77
C GLN A 153 25.02 -2.24 -2.41
N ASP A 154 24.17 -1.91 -1.44
CA ASP A 154 24.09 -2.56 -0.14
C ASP A 154 23.34 -3.92 -0.18
N GLY A 155 23.01 -4.41 -1.38
CA GLY A 155 22.38 -5.71 -1.61
C GLY A 155 20.86 -5.74 -1.50
N PHE A 156 20.19 -4.60 -1.65
CA PHE A 156 18.74 -4.55 -1.75
C PHE A 156 18.27 -4.88 -3.17
N VAL A 157 17.15 -5.58 -3.25
CA VAL A 157 16.40 -5.76 -4.50
C VAL A 157 15.42 -4.60 -4.67
N GLN A 158 15.43 -3.96 -5.83
CA GLN A 158 14.48 -2.89 -6.12
C GLN A 158 13.19 -3.47 -6.68
N ILE A 159 12.07 -2.99 -6.14
CA ILE A 159 10.71 -3.21 -6.67
C ILE A 159 10.10 -1.84 -6.97
N GLN A 160 9.57 -1.71 -8.17
CA GLN A 160 8.81 -0.54 -8.59
C GLN A 160 7.37 -1.00 -8.88
N PRO A 161 6.39 -0.65 -8.04
CA PRO A 161 5.00 -1.05 -8.22
C PRO A 161 4.31 -0.26 -9.32
#